data_c414e52607b226850578abf76e5ed5be
#
_entry.id   c414e52607b226850578abf76e5ed5be
#
_cell.length_a   1.000
_cell.length_b   1.000
_cell.length_c   1.000
_cell.angle_alpha   90.00
_cell.angle_beta   90.00
_cell.angle_gamma   90.00
#
_symmetry.space_group_name_H-M   'P 1'
#
loop_
_entity.id
_entity.type
_entity.pdbx_description
1 polymer ?
#
loop_
_entity_poly.entity_id
_entity_poly.type
_entity_poly.pdbx_seq_one_letter_code
_entity_poly.pdbx_strand_id
1 'polypeptide(L)'
;MRIVKTSVTQKDKQVGFTLVEIILSLGLTALLLGLLSSGVYIVADDWNRNSDVLDNSLDQALAVLQIDRALQGSFPHSYTNFDTLGREIYFHGEDDTLSFVSTVSPQRSSGLTVWQMYSVADEGVYLNLVPAFSDNPTQRLSESEPLLVLENYTAEFSYLYQDLNENRLWIDEWLGEEELSLPLAVYVRFVPERDVEDANEELEIVARIKNNLHRSIRPTTNTGL
;
A
#
# COMPACT_ATOMS: atom_id res chain seq x y z
N MET A 1 76.14 46.98 -50.13
CA MET A 1 76.16 45.54 -49.84
C MET A 1 74.79 45.09 -49.44
N ARG A 2 74.05 44.43 -50.35
CA ARG A 2 72.59 44.08 -50.17
C ARG A 2 72.57 42.58 -49.90
N ILE A 3 72.15 42.22 -48.67
CA ILE A 3 71.98 40.83 -48.24
C ILE A 3 70.64 40.35 -48.65
N VAL A 4 70.56 39.40 -49.61
CA VAL A 4 69.30 38.70 -50.00
C VAL A 4 69.08 37.58 -49.01
N LYS A 5 68.03 37.70 -48.23
CA LYS A 5 67.54 36.62 -47.34
C LYS A 5 66.66 35.66 -48.19
N THR A 6 67.21 34.47 -48.44
CA THR A 6 66.48 33.38 -49.07
C THR A 6 65.58 32.72 -48.01
N SER A 7 64.31 32.86 -48.13
CA SER A 7 63.34 32.12 -47.30
C SER A 7 63.22 30.69 -47.83
N VAL A 8 63.66 29.72 -47.06
CA VAL A 8 63.41 28.29 -47.36
C VAL A 8 61.95 27.95 -46.93
N THR A 9 61.12 27.77 -47.94
CA THR A 9 59.72 27.29 -47.74
C THR A 9 59.83 25.78 -47.40
N GLN A 10 59.66 25.44 -46.15
CA GLN A 10 59.53 24.05 -45.71
C GLN A 10 58.18 23.50 -46.24
N LYS A 11 58.23 22.60 -47.19
CA LYS A 11 57.12 21.94 -47.81
C LYS A 11 56.67 20.82 -46.84
N ASP A 12 55.63 21.09 -46.09
CA ASP A 12 54.98 20.09 -45.24
C ASP A 12 54.53 18.91 -46.09
N LYS A 13 55.10 17.75 -45.81
CA LYS A 13 54.67 16.51 -46.48
C LYS A 13 53.31 16.13 -45.92
N GLN A 14 52.26 16.35 -46.66
CA GLN A 14 50.94 15.78 -46.40
C GLN A 14 51.06 14.25 -46.48
N VAL A 15 51.04 13.60 -45.35
CA VAL A 15 50.91 12.14 -45.23
C VAL A 15 49.43 11.82 -45.33
N GLY A 16 49.00 11.26 -46.46
CA GLY A 16 47.60 10.76 -46.60
C GLY A 16 47.39 9.51 -45.79
N PHE A 17 46.19 9.37 -45.22
CA PHE A 17 45.81 8.15 -44.53
C PHE A 17 45.83 6.95 -45.45
N THR A 18 46.31 5.81 -44.95
CA THR A 18 46.28 4.56 -45.70
C THR A 18 44.87 3.96 -45.67
N LEU A 19 44.46 3.22 -46.69
CA LEU A 19 43.17 2.54 -46.78
C LEU A 19 42.97 1.57 -45.60
N VAL A 20 44.06 0.92 -45.15
CA VAL A 20 44.03 0.00 -43.98
C VAL A 20 43.73 0.75 -42.70
N GLU A 21 44.25 1.93 -42.49
CA GLU A 21 44.02 2.76 -41.28
C GLU A 21 42.56 3.20 -41.18
N ILE A 22 41.95 3.55 -42.32
CA ILE A 22 40.51 3.87 -42.39
C ILE A 22 39.64 2.66 -42.02
N ILE A 23 39.91 1.49 -42.63
CA ILE A 23 39.17 0.26 -42.34
C ILE A 23 39.33 -0.14 -40.86
N LEU A 24 40.54 -0.07 -40.33
CA LEU A 24 40.81 -0.41 -38.94
C LEU A 24 40.06 0.55 -37.98
N SER A 25 40.11 1.86 -38.23
CA SER A 25 39.41 2.85 -37.39
C SER A 25 37.88 2.69 -37.47
N LEU A 26 37.31 2.39 -38.64
CA LEU A 26 35.88 2.10 -38.79
C LEU A 26 35.48 0.81 -38.06
N GLY A 27 36.30 -0.23 -38.15
CA GLY A 27 36.07 -1.50 -37.42
C GLY A 27 36.08 -1.30 -35.92
N LEU A 28 37.06 -0.55 -35.41
CA LEU A 28 37.21 -0.25 -33.99
C LEU A 28 36.04 0.62 -33.48
N THR A 29 35.65 1.63 -34.27
CA THR A 29 34.51 2.48 -33.95
C THR A 29 33.21 1.68 -33.93
N ALA A 30 32.98 0.79 -34.91
CA ALA A 30 31.81 -0.07 -34.93
C ALA A 30 31.77 -1.02 -33.72
N LEU A 31 32.90 -1.57 -33.31
CA LEU A 31 33.01 -2.43 -32.12
C LEU A 31 32.72 -1.64 -30.84
N LEU A 32 33.26 -0.43 -30.69
CA LEU A 32 32.99 0.44 -29.54
C LEU A 32 31.52 0.85 -29.47
N LEU A 33 30.91 1.20 -30.60
CA LEU A 33 29.47 1.52 -30.65
C LEU A 33 28.61 0.31 -30.30
N GLY A 34 28.99 -0.89 -30.75
CA GLY A 34 28.30 -2.14 -30.37
C GLY A 34 28.36 -2.41 -28.88
N LEU A 35 29.53 -2.25 -28.26
CA LEU A 35 29.69 -2.41 -26.80
C LEU A 35 28.93 -1.35 -26.00
N LEU A 36 28.96 -0.08 -26.44
CA LEU A 36 28.18 1.00 -25.83
C LEU A 36 26.67 0.73 -25.93
N SER A 37 26.21 0.33 -27.11
CA SER A 37 24.78 0.01 -27.30
C SER A 37 24.32 -1.14 -26.42
N SER A 38 25.13 -2.20 -26.29
CA SER A 38 24.88 -3.32 -25.40
C SER A 38 24.84 -2.91 -23.93
N GLY A 39 25.79 -2.04 -23.51
CA GLY A 39 25.82 -1.50 -22.17
C GLY A 39 24.60 -0.64 -21.82
N VAL A 40 24.16 0.22 -22.74
CA VAL A 40 22.94 1.03 -22.55
C VAL A 40 21.69 0.14 -22.47
N TYR A 41 21.62 -0.91 -23.28
CA TYR A 41 20.49 -1.84 -23.24
C TYR A 41 20.38 -2.54 -21.87
N ILE A 42 21.49 -3.05 -21.33
CA ILE A 42 21.52 -3.72 -20.01
C ILE A 42 21.08 -2.74 -18.90
N VAL A 43 21.62 -1.51 -18.91
CA VAL A 43 21.25 -0.51 -17.90
C VAL A 43 19.80 -0.09 -18.02
N ALA A 44 19.27 0.04 -19.23
CA ALA A 44 17.86 0.40 -19.44
C ALA A 44 16.91 -0.72 -18.98
N ASP A 45 17.27 -1.98 -19.24
CA ASP A 45 16.49 -3.15 -18.79
C ASP A 45 16.47 -3.26 -17.26
N ASP A 46 17.64 -3.10 -16.62
CA ASP A 46 17.77 -3.12 -15.17
C ASP A 46 17.03 -1.93 -14.51
N TRP A 47 17.06 -0.76 -15.13
CA TRP A 47 16.31 0.41 -14.68
C TRP A 47 14.82 0.19 -14.72
N ASN A 48 14.29 -0.37 -15.81
CA ASN A 48 12.85 -0.64 -15.94
C ASN A 48 12.39 -1.66 -14.88
N ARG A 49 13.12 -2.75 -14.68
CA ARG A 49 12.79 -3.75 -13.65
C ARG A 49 12.79 -3.13 -12.23
N ASN A 50 13.80 -2.34 -11.90
CA ASN A 50 13.88 -1.68 -10.61
C ASN A 50 12.80 -0.61 -10.43
N SER A 51 12.37 0.07 -11.48
CA SER A 51 11.27 1.04 -11.45
C SER A 51 9.95 0.36 -11.13
N ASP A 52 9.64 -0.75 -11.80
CA ASP A 52 8.38 -1.49 -11.57
C ASP A 52 8.30 -2.03 -10.13
N VAL A 53 9.41 -2.58 -9.61
CA VAL A 53 9.49 -3.06 -8.21
C VAL A 53 9.32 -1.90 -7.23
N LEU A 54 9.93 -0.74 -7.51
CA LEU A 54 9.83 0.43 -6.65
C LEU A 54 8.42 1.01 -6.64
N ASP A 55 7.77 1.10 -7.79
CA ASP A 55 6.41 1.61 -7.93
C ASP A 55 5.42 0.70 -7.18
N ASN A 56 5.54 -0.62 -7.33
CA ASN A 56 4.72 -1.60 -6.61
C ASN A 56 4.92 -1.50 -5.08
N SER A 57 6.17 -1.41 -4.61
CA SER A 57 6.47 -1.25 -3.18
C SER A 57 5.93 0.06 -2.61
N LEU A 58 5.93 1.14 -3.40
CA LEU A 58 5.37 2.42 -3.00
C LEU A 58 3.85 2.36 -2.90
N ASP A 59 3.18 1.73 -3.83
CA ASP A 59 1.72 1.56 -3.82
C ASP A 59 1.27 0.72 -2.63
N GLN A 60 1.98 -0.38 -2.31
CA GLN A 60 1.76 -1.18 -1.10
C GLN A 60 1.93 -0.35 0.18
N ALA A 61 3.02 0.40 0.29
CA ALA A 61 3.27 1.26 1.44
C ALA A 61 2.19 2.35 1.62
N LEU A 62 1.71 2.92 0.53
CA LEU A 62 0.63 3.90 0.55
C LEU A 62 -0.71 3.26 0.96
N ALA A 63 -1.02 2.06 0.50
CA ALA A 63 -2.21 1.31 0.91
C ALA A 63 -2.19 1.04 2.41
N VAL A 64 -1.10 0.48 2.93
CA VAL A 64 -0.89 0.21 4.36
C VAL A 64 -1.02 1.48 5.20
N LEU A 65 -0.41 2.59 4.77
CA LEU A 65 -0.51 3.87 5.48
C LEU A 65 -1.95 4.44 5.48
N GLN A 66 -2.71 4.24 4.42
CA GLN A 66 -4.11 4.67 4.36
C GLN A 66 -4.99 3.82 5.27
N ILE A 67 -4.76 2.51 5.33
CA ILE A 67 -5.44 1.59 6.24
C ILE A 67 -5.15 1.98 7.70
N ASP A 68 -3.89 2.19 8.06
CA ASP A 68 -3.50 2.64 9.40
C ASP A 68 -4.21 3.95 9.81
N ARG A 69 -4.22 4.94 8.93
CA ARG A 69 -4.93 6.21 9.17
C ARG A 69 -6.45 6.02 9.31
N ALA A 70 -7.03 5.15 8.50
CA ALA A 70 -8.46 4.86 8.58
C ALA A 70 -8.83 4.19 9.91
N LEU A 71 -8.03 3.22 10.36
CA LEU A 71 -8.19 2.56 11.65
C LEU A 71 -8.03 3.54 12.82
N GLN A 72 -7.00 4.39 12.80
CA GLN A 72 -6.82 5.44 13.82
C GLN A 72 -7.96 6.46 13.81
N GLY A 73 -8.58 6.69 12.67
CA GLY A 73 -9.75 7.53 12.45
C GLY A 73 -11.09 6.83 12.69
N SER A 74 -11.09 5.62 13.22
CA SER A 74 -12.32 4.87 13.51
C SER A 74 -13.26 5.64 14.41
N PHE A 75 -14.54 5.57 14.08
CA PHE A 75 -15.61 6.30 14.75
C PHE A 75 -16.69 5.32 15.22
N PRO A 76 -17.14 5.37 16.48
CA PRO A 76 -18.19 4.52 17.01
C PRO A 76 -19.55 4.93 16.42
N HIS A 77 -19.77 4.55 15.20
CA HIS A 77 -20.97 4.85 14.44
C HIS A 77 -22.13 4.00 14.95
N SER A 78 -23.25 4.65 15.31
CA SER A 78 -24.43 3.93 15.77
C SER A 78 -25.55 3.98 14.73
N TYR A 79 -26.19 2.86 14.54
CA TYR A 79 -27.39 2.72 13.74
C TYR A 79 -28.54 2.10 14.55
N THR A 80 -29.76 2.17 14.05
CA THR A 80 -30.91 1.53 14.66
C THR A 80 -31.13 0.18 13.98
N ASN A 81 -31.08 -0.89 14.74
CA ASN A 81 -31.49 -2.20 14.28
C ASN A 81 -33.04 -2.29 14.38
N PHE A 82 -33.72 -2.46 13.25
CA PHE A 82 -35.19 -2.50 13.22
C PHE A 82 -35.77 -3.80 13.77
N ASP A 83 -34.96 -4.88 13.82
CA ASP A 83 -35.42 -6.16 14.36
C ASP A 83 -35.42 -6.18 15.89
N THR A 84 -34.36 -5.62 16.49
CA THR A 84 -34.18 -5.52 17.95
C THR A 84 -34.76 -4.23 18.53
N LEU A 85 -35.08 -3.23 17.69
CA LEU A 85 -35.43 -1.85 18.06
C LEU A 85 -34.36 -1.18 18.94
N GLY A 86 -33.17 -1.75 18.95
CA GLY A 86 -32.00 -1.26 19.69
C GLY A 86 -31.10 -0.36 18.84
N ARG A 87 -30.22 0.38 19.53
CA ARG A 87 -29.09 1.07 18.89
C ARG A 87 -27.84 0.23 19.05
N GLU A 88 -27.21 -0.06 17.94
CA GLU A 88 -25.99 -0.88 17.85
C GLU A 88 -24.83 -0.04 17.34
N ILE A 89 -23.61 -0.46 17.66
CA ILE A 89 -22.38 0.13 17.13
C ILE A 89 -21.92 -0.69 15.94
N TYR A 90 -21.70 -0.01 14.81
CA TYR A 90 -21.19 -0.67 13.62
C TYR A 90 -19.67 -0.86 13.72
N PHE A 91 -19.28 -2.05 14.07
CA PHE A 91 -17.92 -2.57 13.98
C PHE A 91 -18.04 -4.10 13.96
N HIS A 92 -17.52 -4.71 12.92
CA HIS A 92 -17.56 -6.16 12.75
C HIS A 92 -16.16 -6.64 12.40
N GLY A 93 -15.54 -7.33 13.30
CA GLY A 93 -14.18 -7.84 13.17
C GLY A 93 -14.13 -9.33 13.44
N GLU A 94 -13.62 -10.07 12.49
CA GLU A 94 -13.25 -11.49 12.57
C GLU A 94 -11.74 -11.60 12.29
N ASP A 95 -11.20 -12.78 12.29
CA ASP A 95 -9.78 -13.03 12.04
C ASP A 95 -9.36 -12.75 10.59
N ASP A 96 -10.28 -12.87 9.60
CA ASP A 96 -10.04 -12.68 8.16
C ASP A 96 -10.82 -11.52 7.54
N THR A 97 -11.76 -10.94 8.28
CA THR A 97 -12.63 -9.86 7.79
C THR A 97 -12.77 -8.75 8.82
N LEU A 98 -12.67 -7.51 8.37
CA LEU A 98 -12.84 -6.33 9.21
C LEU A 98 -13.72 -5.28 8.53
N SER A 99 -14.79 -4.85 9.24
CA SER A 99 -15.69 -3.80 8.77
C SER A 99 -15.92 -2.74 9.85
N PHE A 100 -15.64 -1.47 9.53
CA PHE A 100 -15.73 -0.36 10.49
C PHE A 100 -16.07 0.96 9.81
N VAL A 101 -16.45 1.96 10.60
CA VAL A 101 -16.67 3.33 10.11
C VAL A 101 -15.49 4.21 10.50
N SER A 102 -15.03 5.02 9.55
CA SER A 102 -13.94 5.96 9.76
C SER A 102 -14.30 7.39 9.34
N THR A 103 -13.63 8.35 9.97
CA THR A 103 -13.61 9.76 9.56
C THR A 103 -12.69 10.01 8.36
N VAL A 104 -11.90 9.02 7.98
CA VAL A 104 -10.96 9.08 6.86
C VAL A 104 -11.61 8.49 5.62
N SER A 105 -11.59 9.24 4.52
CA SER A 105 -12.04 8.78 3.21
C SER A 105 -10.93 8.94 2.17
N PRO A 106 -10.46 7.86 1.52
CA PRO A 106 -9.46 7.96 0.46
C PRO A 106 -9.95 8.79 -0.73
N GLN A 107 -11.24 8.74 -1.01
CA GLN A 107 -11.89 9.47 -2.11
C GLN A 107 -12.12 10.96 -1.80
N ARG A 108 -11.65 11.45 -0.64
CA ARG A 108 -11.87 12.83 -0.16
C ARG A 108 -13.35 13.25 -0.13
N SER A 109 -14.27 12.29 -0.06
CA SER A 109 -15.69 12.57 0.14
C SER A 109 -15.90 13.13 1.54
N SER A 110 -16.83 14.09 1.66
CA SER A 110 -17.21 14.63 2.98
C SER A 110 -18.10 13.65 3.71
N GLY A 111 -17.82 13.42 5.00
CA GLY A 111 -18.62 12.57 5.87
C GLY A 111 -17.86 11.33 6.36
N LEU A 112 -18.62 10.44 6.98
CA LEU A 112 -18.08 9.16 7.46
C LEU A 112 -18.09 8.14 6.32
N THR A 113 -17.07 7.30 6.29
CA THR A 113 -16.91 6.23 5.31
C THR A 113 -16.86 4.89 6.03
N VAL A 114 -17.62 3.92 5.54
CA VAL A 114 -17.51 2.52 5.93
C VAL A 114 -16.36 1.91 5.16
N TRP A 115 -15.52 1.22 5.86
CA TRP A 115 -14.42 0.43 5.34
C TRP A 115 -14.74 -1.04 5.61
N GLN A 116 -14.63 -1.87 4.60
CA GLN A 116 -14.64 -3.32 4.75
C GLN A 116 -13.41 -3.88 4.06
N MET A 117 -12.65 -4.68 4.77
CA MET A 117 -11.43 -5.32 4.30
C MET A 117 -11.53 -6.83 4.50
N TYR A 118 -11.15 -7.61 3.48
CA TYR A 118 -11.17 -9.07 3.50
C TYR A 118 -10.17 -9.61 2.49
N SER A 119 -9.81 -10.88 2.64
CA SER A 119 -8.90 -11.57 1.73
C SER A 119 -9.64 -12.54 0.82
N VAL A 120 -9.18 -12.63 -0.43
CA VAL A 120 -9.60 -13.67 -1.38
C VAL A 120 -8.37 -14.51 -1.72
N ALA A 121 -8.45 -15.82 -1.48
CA ALA A 121 -7.35 -16.73 -1.72
C ALA A 121 -6.89 -16.68 -3.18
N ASP A 122 -5.59 -16.72 -3.41
CA ASP A 122 -4.91 -16.63 -4.71
C ASP A 122 -5.13 -15.29 -5.47
N GLU A 123 -5.75 -14.29 -4.84
CA GLU A 123 -5.93 -12.97 -5.44
C GLU A 123 -5.30 -11.86 -4.58
N GLY A 124 -5.69 -11.77 -3.31
CA GLY A 124 -5.13 -10.77 -2.39
C GLY A 124 -6.15 -10.13 -1.45
N VAL A 125 -5.80 -8.95 -0.93
CA VAL A 125 -6.60 -8.18 0.03
C VAL A 125 -7.47 -7.17 -0.71
N TYR A 126 -8.76 -7.24 -0.47
CA TYR A 126 -9.78 -6.36 -1.05
C TYR A 126 -10.32 -5.36 -0.04
N LEU A 127 -10.71 -4.21 -0.56
CA LEU A 127 -11.29 -3.11 0.20
C LEU A 127 -12.59 -2.63 -0.45
N ASN A 128 -13.69 -2.64 0.32
CA ASN A 128 -14.93 -1.97 -0.03
C ASN A 128 -15.07 -0.64 0.73
N LEU A 129 -15.50 0.40 0.04
CA LEU A 129 -15.68 1.74 0.59
C LEU A 129 -17.04 2.29 0.22
N VAL A 130 -17.90 2.54 1.23
CA VAL A 130 -19.20 3.16 1.02
C VAL A 130 -19.45 4.29 2.03
N PRO A 131 -20.30 5.27 1.71
CA PRO A 131 -20.70 6.29 2.70
C PRO A 131 -21.42 5.67 3.89
N ALA A 132 -21.13 6.14 5.11
CA ALA A 132 -21.86 5.78 6.31
C ALA A 132 -23.05 6.73 6.50
N PHE A 133 -24.26 6.14 6.59
CA PHE A 133 -25.50 6.84 6.96
C PHE A 133 -26.00 6.29 8.30
N SER A 134 -27.15 6.78 8.78
CA SER A 134 -27.74 6.36 10.05
C SER A 134 -28.43 4.99 10.01
N ASP A 135 -28.07 4.14 9.08
CA ASP A 135 -28.59 2.79 8.84
C ASP A 135 -27.46 1.75 8.86
N ASN A 136 -27.82 0.47 8.76
CA ASN A 136 -26.86 -0.61 8.59
C ASN A 136 -26.30 -0.58 7.16
N PRO A 137 -24.96 -0.46 6.96
CA PRO A 137 -24.35 -0.33 5.65
C PRO A 137 -24.18 -1.66 4.89
N THR A 138 -24.53 -2.80 5.45
CA THR A 138 -24.25 -4.14 4.89
C THR A 138 -24.78 -4.30 3.46
N GLN A 139 -25.98 -3.81 3.17
CA GLN A 139 -26.51 -3.88 1.81
C GLN A 139 -25.67 -3.06 0.82
N ARG A 140 -25.28 -1.84 1.19
CA ARG A 140 -24.43 -0.99 0.31
C ARG A 140 -23.06 -1.59 0.07
N LEU A 141 -22.49 -2.26 1.08
CA LEU A 141 -21.23 -2.98 0.93
C LEU A 141 -21.34 -4.12 -0.07
N SER A 142 -22.42 -4.90 -0.02
CA SER A 142 -22.65 -6.01 -0.96
C SER A 142 -22.89 -5.55 -2.41
N GLU A 143 -23.35 -4.32 -2.61
CA GLU A 143 -23.56 -3.70 -3.92
C GLU A 143 -22.35 -2.89 -4.41
N SER A 144 -21.33 -2.70 -3.57
CA SER A 144 -20.13 -1.93 -3.91
C SER A 144 -19.13 -2.74 -4.72
N GLU A 145 -18.37 -2.06 -5.57
CA GLU A 145 -17.29 -2.67 -6.33
C GLU A 145 -16.02 -2.73 -5.46
N PRO A 146 -15.48 -3.94 -5.20
CA PRO A 146 -14.29 -4.10 -4.38
C PRO A 146 -13.04 -3.60 -5.10
N LEU A 147 -12.11 -3.02 -4.36
CA LEU A 147 -10.82 -2.57 -4.83
C LEU A 147 -9.73 -3.50 -4.30
N LEU A 148 -8.95 -4.13 -5.18
CA LEU A 148 -7.75 -4.88 -4.80
C LEU A 148 -6.68 -3.87 -4.34
N VAL A 149 -6.19 -4.02 -3.12
CA VAL A 149 -5.22 -3.09 -2.50
C VAL A 149 -3.85 -3.71 -2.26
N LEU A 150 -3.79 -5.01 -2.02
CA LEU A 150 -2.55 -5.79 -1.89
C LEU A 150 -2.70 -7.11 -2.64
N GLU A 151 -2.02 -7.23 -3.75
CA GLU A 151 -2.01 -8.45 -4.56
C GLU A 151 -1.11 -9.52 -3.92
N ASN A 152 -1.56 -10.78 -3.92
CA ASN A 152 -0.85 -11.93 -3.34
C ASN A 152 -0.57 -11.82 -1.83
N TYR A 153 -1.46 -11.18 -1.08
CA TYR A 153 -1.43 -11.13 0.38
C TYR A 153 -2.74 -11.63 0.98
N THR A 154 -2.65 -12.18 2.18
CA THR A 154 -3.79 -12.40 3.08
C THR A 154 -3.71 -11.43 4.26
N ALA A 155 -4.87 -11.03 4.80
CA ALA A 155 -4.95 -10.17 5.97
C ALA A 155 -5.48 -10.95 7.16
N GLU A 156 -4.83 -10.80 8.31
CA GLU A 156 -5.24 -11.34 9.60
C GLU A 156 -5.49 -10.19 10.57
N PHE A 157 -6.55 -10.29 11.38
CA PHE A 157 -6.95 -9.24 12.29
C PHE A 157 -7.02 -9.73 13.72
N SER A 158 -6.64 -8.87 14.68
CA SER A 158 -6.86 -9.09 16.09
C SER A 158 -7.19 -7.77 16.79
N TYR A 159 -7.93 -7.85 17.87
CA TYR A 159 -8.55 -6.72 18.55
C TYR A 159 -8.10 -6.63 19.99
N LEU A 160 -7.65 -5.46 20.43
CA LEU A 160 -7.21 -5.25 21.81
C LEU A 160 -8.41 -5.00 22.71
N TYR A 161 -8.71 -5.99 23.55
CA TYR A 161 -9.72 -5.94 24.60
C TYR A 161 -9.11 -5.54 25.95
N GLN A 162 -9.86 -4.83 26.78
CA GLN A 162 -9.51 -4.57 28.17
C GLN A 162 -10.66 -5.01 29.08
N ASP A 163 -10.37 -5.91 30.01
CA ASP A 163 -11.33 -6.40 30.99
C ASP A 163 -11.59 -5.38 32.13
N LEU A 164 -12.52 -5.69 33.01
CA LEU A 164 -12.87 -4.87 34.19
C LEU A 164 -11.71 -4.72 35.19
N ASN A 165 -10.71 -5.60 35.14
CA ASN A 165 -9.53 -5.56 36.00
C ASN A 165 -8.36 -4.83 35.34
N GLU A 166 -8.62 -4.13 34.25
CA GLU A 166 -7.61 -3.42 33.40
C GLU A 166 -6.59 -4.34 32.71
N ASN A 167 -6.80 -5.66 32.69
CA ASN A 167 -5.96 -6.55 31.90
C ASN A 167 -6.26 -6.39 30.42
N ARG A 168 -5.23 -6.44 29.59
CA ARG A 168 -5.33 -6.31 28.16
C ARG A 168 -4.95 -7.60 27.49
N LEU A 169 -5.77 -8.03 26.56
CA LEU A 169 -5.52 -9.21 25.74
C LEU A 169 -5.96 -8.97 24.30
N TRP A 170 -5.30 -9.62 23.37
CA TRP A 170 -5.70 -9.67 21.97
C TRP A 170 -6.70 -10.80 21.78
N ILE A 171 -7.79 -10.51 21.08
CA ILE A 171 -8.86 -11.45 20.71
C ILE A 171 -9.07 -11.41 19.21
N ASP A 172 -9.58 -12.49 18.63
CA ASP A 172 -9.68 -12.66 17.19
C ASP A 172 -11.05 -12.25 16.64
N GLU A 173 -11.99 -11.89 17.51
CA GLU A 173 -13.33 -11.45 17.13
C GLU A 173 -13.75 -10.22 17.93
N TRP A 174 -14.43 -9.28 17.27
CA TRP A 174 -15.02 -8.09 17.89
C TRP A 174 -16.33 -7.71 17.23
N LEU A 175 -17.44 -7.86 17.93
CA LEU A 175 -18.76 -7.48 17.48
C LEU A 175 -19.22 -6.20 18.21
N GLY A 176 -19.32 -5.09 17.46
CA GLY A 176 -19.71 -3.80 18.03
C GLY A 176 -21.14 -3.77 18.58
N GLU A 177 -22.00 -4.66 18.13
CA GLU A 177 -23.36 -4.84 18.63
C GLU A 177 -23.40 -5.47 20.04
N GLU A 178 -22.44 -6.33 20.37
CA GLU A 178 -22.32 -6.99 21.67
C GLU A 178 -21.51 -6.12 22.65
N GLU A 179 -20.34 -5.64 22.20
CA GLU A 179 -19.42 -4.86 23.03
C GLU A 179 -19.88 -3.42 23.25
N LEU A 180 -20.76 -2.89 22.40
CA LEU A 180 -21.25 -1.50 22.40
C LEU A 180 -20.11 -0.45 22.43
N SER A 181 -18.98 -0.84 21.91
CA SER A 181 -17.74 -0.03 21.84
C SER A 181 -16.87 -0.49 20.69
N LEU A 182 -15.84 0.29 20.36
CA LEU A 182 -14.75 -0.14 19.48
C LEU A 182 -13.62 -0.73 20.33
N PRO A 183 -12.75 -1.59 19.77
CA PRO A 183 -11.55 -2.07 20.44
C PRO A 183 -10.60 -0.92 20.77
N LEU A 184 -9.68 -1.13 21.72
CA LEU A 184 -8.65 -0.12 22.04
C LEU A 184 -7.60 0.02 20.94
N ALA A 185 -7.32 -1.06 20.25
CA ALA A 185 -6.45 -1.10 19.08
C ALA A 185 -6.86 -2.26 18.17
N VAL A 186 -6.51 -2.15 16.91
CA VAL A 186 -6.60 -3.21 15.91
C VAL A 186 -5.18 -3.55 15.47
N TYR A 187 -4.83 -4.82 15.49
CA TYR A 187 -3.65 -5.36 14.87
C TYR A 187 -4.03 -5.96 13.52
N VAL A 188 -3.32 -5.57 12.49
CA VAL A 188 -3.48 -6.09 11.14
C VAL A 188 -2.16 -6.63 10.68
N ARG A 189 -2.14 -7.87 10.23
CA ARG A 189 -0.99 -8.54 9.65
C ARG A 189 -1.29 -8.94 8.23
N PHE A 190 -0.50 -8.46 7.29
CA PHE A 190 -0.55 -8.87 5.89
C PHE A 190 0.54 -9.89 5.64
N VAL A 191 0.13 -11.10 5.30
CA VAL A 191 1.03 -12.25 5.08
C VAL A 191 1.09 -12.51 3.58
N PRO A 192 2.28 -12.49 2.95
CA PRO A 192 2.40 -12.83 1.53
C PRO A 192 2.08 -14.31 1.30
N GLU A 193 1.39 -14.62 0.22
CA GLU A 193 1.13 -15.99 -0.18
C GLU A 193 2.43 -16.67 -0.63
N ARG A 194 2.64 -17.94 -0.21
CA ARG A 194 3.95 -18.63 -0.20
C ARG A 194 4.55 -18.97 -1.56
N ASP A 195 3.80 -18.84 -2.65
CA ASP A 195 4.22 -19.29 -3.98
C ASP A 195 4.79 -18.18 -4.89
N VAL A 196 5.03 -16.99 -4.35
CA VAL A 196 5.60 -15.86 -5.12
C VAL A 196 7.12 -15.87 -4.97
N GLU A 197 7.85 -16.03 -6.09
CA GLU A 197 9.33 -16.06 -6.13
C GLU A 197 9.99 -14.75 -5.65
N ASP A 198 9.26 -13.63 -5.66
CA ASP A 198 9.66 -12.37 -5.03
C ASP A 198 9.04 -12.32 -3.62
N ALA A 199 9.78 -12.80 -2.62
CA ALA A 199 9.36 -12.80 -1.23
C ALA A 199 9.08 -11.36 -0.74
N ASN A 200 7.82 -10.95 -0.88
CA ASN A 200 7.34 -9.75 -0.23
C ASN A 200 7.43 -9.95 1.29
N GLU A 201 7.82 -8.92 2.00
CA GLU A 201 7.91 -8.97 3.46
C GLU A 201 6.50 -8.94 4.08
N GLU A 202 6.34 -9.55 5.25
CA GLU A 202 5.14 -9.37 6.07
C GLU A 202 4.99 -7.90 6.44
N LEU A 203 3.76 -7.37 6.35
CA LEU A 203 3.47 -5.99 6.72
C LEU A 203 2.55 -5.98 7.94
N GLU A 204 2.86 -5.17 8.93
CA GLU A 204 2.11 -5.14 10.19
C GLU A 204 1.66 -3.70 10.52
N ILE A 205 0.44 -3.61 11.05
CA ILE A 205 -0.14 -2.36 11.57
C ILE A 205 -0.63 -2.62 12.99
N VAL A 206 -0.33 -1.71 13.91
CA VAL A 206 -0.97 -1.62 15.22
C VAL A 206 -1.64 -0.26 15.34
N ALA A 207 -2.89 -0.19 14.96
CA ALA A 207 -3.65 1.06 14.97
C ALA A 207 -4.39 1.24 16.30
N ARG A 208 -4.03 2.28 17.05
CA ARG A 208 -4.74 2.64 18.30
C ARG A 208 -5.97 3.48 18.00
N ILE A 209 -7.13 3.04 18.49
CA ILE A 209 -8.39 3.76 18.36
C ILE A 209 -8.52 4.76 19.51
N LYS A 210 -8.54 6.05 19.18
CA LYS A 210 -8.58 7.12 20.18
C LYS A 210 -9.97 7.34 20.77
N ASN A 211 -11.01 7.00 20.02
CA ASN A 211 -12.41 7.32 20.34
C ASN A 211 -13.25 6.04 20.28
N ASN A 212 -13.00 5.14 21.21
CA ASN A 212 -13.61 3.80 21.21
C ASN A 212 -15.04 3.78 21.80
N LEU A 213 -15.47 4.82 22.52
CA LEU A 213 -16.78 4.87 23.17
C LEU A 213 -17.74 5.83 22.48
N HIS A 214 -18.97 5.39 22.24
CA HIS A 214 -20.03 6.25 21.76
C HIS A 214 -20.57 7.14 22.91
N ARG A 215 -20.95 8.39 22.59
CA ARG A 215 -21.41 9.35 23.61
C ARG A 215 -22.65 8.92 24.37
N SER A 216 -23.58 8.25 23.70
CA SER A 216 -24.91 7.92 24.25
C SER A 216 -25.11 6.43 24.48
N ILE A 217 -24.35 5.58 23.82
CA ILE A 217 -24.39 4.13 24.00
C ILE A 217 -23.17 3.76 24.84
N ARG A 218 -23.38 3.05 25.93
CA ARG A 218 -22.29 2.62 26.79
C ARG A 218 -22.44 1.13 27.04
N PRO A 219 -21.35 0.38 27.15
CA PRO A 219 -21.36 -1.00 27.57
C PRO A 219 -22.14 -1.08 28.91
N THR A 220 -23.08 -2.00 28.99
CA THR A 220 -23.72 -2.31 30.26
C THR A 220 -22.66 -2.97 31.13
N THR A 221 -22.12 -2.22 32.08
CA THR A 221 -21.31 -2.81 33.14
C THR A 221 -22.25 -3.77 33.87
N ASN A 222 -22.11 -5.06 33.61
CA ASN A 222 -22.83 -6.08 34.33
C ASN A 222 -22.26 -6.07 35.75
N THR A 223 -22.77 -5.17 36.60
CA THR A 223 -22.64 -5.24 38.03
C THR A 223 -23.43 -6.45 38.46
N GLY A 224 -22.81 -7.63 38.36
CA GLY A 224 -23.36 -8.84 38.98
C GLY A 224 -23.61 -8.55 40.46
N LEU A 225 -24.89 -8.53 40.82
CA LEU A 225 -25.36 -8.67 42.16
C LEU A 225 -25.20 -10.13 42.61
#